data_62f976a0c0a1d55e2a0260fda75400ca
#
_entry.id   62f976a0c0a1d55e2a0260fda75400ca
#
_cell.length_a   1.000
_cell.length_b   1.000
_cell.length_c   1.000
_cell.angle_alpha   90.00
_cell.angle_beta   90.00
_cell.angle_gamma   90.00
#
_symmetry.space_group_name_H-M   'P 1'
#
loop_
_entity.id
_entity.type
_entity.pdbx_description
1 polymer ?
#
loop_
_entity_poly.entity_id
_entity_poly.type
_entity_poly.pdbx_seq_one_letter_code
_entity_poly.pdbx_strand_id
1 'polypeptide(L)'
;MTVYRKIERFADPQASKTPVQKEPDPDLGTDIIPKERYTGEAFRQLEWDHLWTKVWQMGCWEGDLRNTGDYVVTEIGNESIVLTRDEDGGVNAFYNVCSHRGNQAAYGRGGNTRTFKCSYHLWEYNLKGEIANVPDVETFPQGVPCEQLAIKRLPCATWGGWVWFSLDPDTEPLSEYLGIIPEHLDPYHFPEMTLVNDVTVEWDVNWKASVDAFNETYHVNSIHPQLMSWLEDMDVQIDCYERHNRYLIPFGCVSTHIEDGTEISDGMKGFMKMNHLDPSSFEGNGLDVRRAIQKNWRANAESLGYDLSDLNDDQLTDDYHYLIFPNITLNIHATSLMLFRQRPHPSDPNKMFYDLQNYTMVPKGEAAPPRPLHRQFKHGDESLGEVLDQDSRNLPMVQRGMNSVGYRGLWISDQEVRIRHFHKTIDDYLFRQSIKIT
;
A
#
# COMPACT_ATOMS: atom_id res chain seq x y z
N MET A 1 -13.58 33.88 -8.89
CA MET A 1 -14.04 32.54 -8.48
C MET A 1 -13.63 31.60 -9.59
N THR A 2 -12.76 30.67 -9.31
CA THR A 2 -12.40 29.60 -10.26
C THR A 2 -13.66 28.77 -10.51
N VAL A 3 -14.08 28.65 -11.75
CA VAL A 3 -15.20 27.79 -12.12
C VAL A 3 -14.61 26.40 -12.30
N TYR A 4 -14.86 25.53 -11.34
CA TYR A 4 -14.40 24.14 -11.42
C TYR A 4 -15.12 23.42 -12.55
N ARG A 5 -14.35 22.77 -13.41
CA ARG A 5 -14.89 21.85 -14.43
C ARG A 5 -15.33 20.58 -13.73
N LYS A 6 -16.64 20.33 -13.73
CA LYS A 6 -17.15 19.09 -13.15
C LYS A 6 -17.00 17.93 -14.11
N ILE A 7 -16.42 16.85 -13.61
CA ILE A 7 -16.30 15.59 -14.34
C ILE A 7 -17.59 14.78 -14.14
N GLU A 8 -18.18 14.34 -15.23
CA GLU A 8 -19.31 13.41 -15.18
C GLU A 8 -18.81 12.04 -14.71
N ARG A 9 -19.29 11.59 -13.56
CA ARG A 9 -18.97 10.29 -12.99
C ARG A 9 -20.03 9.28 -13.37
N PHE A 10 -19.63 8.01 -13.35
CA PHE A 10 -20.55 6.92 -13.55
C PHE A 10 -21.56 6.86 -12.39
N ALA A 11 -22.86 6.92 -12.71
CA ALA A 11 -23.92 7.03 -11.72
C ALA A 11 -24.73 5.74 -11.51
N ASP A 12 -24.52 4.70 -12.32
CA ASP A 12 -25.25 3.44 -12.20
C ASP A 12 -24.52 2.45 -11.28
N PRO A 13 -24.96 2.33 -10.01
CA PRO A 13 -24.31 1.41 -9.06
C PRO A 13 -24.55 -0.08 -9.40
N GLN A 14 -25.44 -0.39 -10.35
CA GLN A 14 -25.72 -1.78 -10.73
C GLN A 14 -24.71 -2.32 -11.75
N ALA A 15 -24.01 -1.45 -12.46
CA ALA A 15 -22.99 -1.84 -13.43
C ALA A 15 -21.64 -2.15 -12.77
N SER A 16 -21.50 -1.92 -11.46
CA SER A 16 -20.28 -2.19 -10.71
C SER A 16 -20.61 -2.64 -9.28
N LYS A 17 -19.77 -3.50 -8.74
CA LYS A 17 -19.80 -3.89 -7.32
C LYS A 17 -19.17 -2.80 -6.43
N THR A 18 -18.38 -1.90 -7.01
CA THR A 18 -17.71 -0.82 -6.27
C THR A 18 -18.68 0.33 -6.00
N PRO A 19 -18.91 0.70 -4.74
CA PRO A 19 -19.72 1.86 -4.41
C PRO A 19 -19.17 3.14 -5.04
N VAL A 20 -20.03 3.87 -5.76
CA VAL A 20 -19.69 5.15 -6.38
C VAL A 20 -20.23 6.35 -5.59
N GLN A 21 -21.01 6.09 -4.56
CA GLN A 21 -21.57 7.14 -3.72
C GLN A 21 -20.46 7.76 -2.86
N LYS A 22 -20.41 9.09 -2.86
CA LYS A 22 -19.51 9.84 -1.98
C LYS A 22 -19.96 9.70 -0.52
N GLU A 23 -19.03 9.40 0.37
CA GLU A 23 -19.26 9.44 1.80
C GLU A 23 -19.42 10.89 2.31
N PRO A 24 -20.17 11.10 3.40
CA PRO A 24 -20.23 12.41 4.05
C PRO A 24 -18.84 12.87 4.48
N ASP A 25 -18.55 14.17 4.29
CA ASP A 25 -17.30 14.74 4.75
C ASP A 25 -17.23 14.70 6.29
N PRO A 26 -16.17 14.12 6.88
CA PRO A 26 -16.05 14.04 8.32
C PRO A 26 -15.69 15.42 8.91
N ASP A 27 -16.25 15.74 10.10
CA ASP A 27 -15.79 16.89 10.87
C ASP A 27 -14.51 16.51 11.64
N LEU A 28 -13.38 16.94 11.13
CA LEU A 28 -12.03 16.64 11.66
C LEU A 28 -11.35 17.88 12.27
N GLY A 29 -12.07 18.99 12.38
CA GLY A 29 -11.51 20.26 12.83
C GLY A 29 -10.50 20.87 11.86
N THR A 30 -9.89 21.98 12.28
CA THR A 30 -8.95 22.76 11.44
C THR A 30 -7.61 23.03 12.13
N ASP A 31 -7.34 22.41 13.27
CA ASP A 31 -6.11 22.64 14.03
C ASP A 31 -4.87 22.17 13.27
N ILE A 32 -3.74 22.80 13.60
CA ILE A 32 -2.42 22.41 13.10
C ILE A 32 -2.12 20.96 13.51
N ILE A 33 -1.63 20.14 12.56
CA ILE A 33 -1.06 18.84 12.85
C ILE A 33 0.40 19.06 13.30
N PRO A 34 0.74 18.79 14.58
CA PRO A 34 2.04 19.14 15.14
C PRO A 34 3.20 18.41 14.47
N LYS A 35 4.31 19.10 14.23
CA LYS A 35 5.54 18.54 13.61
C LYS A 35 6.17 17.42 14.43
N GLU A 36 5.97 17.40 15.74
CA GLU A 36 6.51 16.40 16.65
C GLU A 36 6.07 14.99 16.29
N ARG A 37 4.94 14.85 15.58
CA ARG A 37 4.47 13.57 15.01
C ARG A 37 5.47 12.98 14.02
N TYR A 38 6.25 13.82 13.33
CA TYR A 38 7.18 13.40 12.27
C TYR A 38 8.63 13.34 12.74
N THR A 39 8.97 14.13 13.77
CA THR A 39 10.36 14.35 14.18
C THR A 39 10.65 13.87 15.60
N GLY A 40 9.59 13.61 16.39
CA GLY A 40 9.73 13.31 17.82
C GLY A 40 10.00 11.83 18.09
N GLU A 41 11.09 11.53 18.78
CA GLU A 41 11.40 10.16 19.23
C GLU A 41 10.31 9.59 20.16
N ALA A 42 9.78 10.42 21.06
CA ALA A 42 8.69 10.01 21.94
C ALA A 42 7.42 9.62 21.16
N PHE A 43 7.12 10.34 20.06
CA PHE A 43 5.98 10.01 19.21
C PHE A 43 6.23 8.71 18.44
N ARG A 44 7.44 8.50 17.90
CA ARG A 44 7.85 7.25 17.28
C ARG A 44 7.66 6.05 18.23
N GLN A 45 8.02 6.22 19.51
CA GLN A 45 7.85 5.16 20.51
C GLN A 45 6.36 4.89 20.81
N LEU A 46 5.53 5.94 20.91
CA LEU A 46 4.08 5.79 21.06
C LEU A 46 3.47 5.03 19.87
N GLU A 47 3.88 5.35 18.63
CA GLU A 47 3.45 4.61 17.44
C GLU A 47 3.85 3.14 17.52
N TRP A 48 5.07 2.84 17.99
CA TRP A 48 5.49 1.46 18.16
C TRP A 48 4.60 0.74 19.17
N ASP A 49 4.41 1.31 20.35
CA ASP A 49 3.73 0.67 21.47
C ASP A 49 2.22 0.51 21.24
N HIS A 50 1.58 1.43 20.50
CA HIS A 50 0.13 1.52 20.43
C HIS A 50 -0.45 1.44 19.01
N LEU A 51 0.36 1.57 17.96
CA LEU A 51 -0.07 1.45 16.58
C LEU A 51 0.52 0.21 15.92
N TRP A 52 1.84 0.17 15.71
CA TRP A 52 2.49 -0.88 14.93
C TRP A 52 2.31 -2.29 15.50
N THR A 53 2.22 -2.39 16.82
CA THR A 53 1.95 -3.65 17.52
C THR A 53 0.47 -4.05 17.52
N LYS A 54 -0.43 -3.22 16.96
CA LYS A 54 -1.88 -3.40 17.08
C LYS A 54 -2.61 -3.55 15.74
N VAL A 55 -2.01 -3.09 14.65
CA VAL A 55 -2.61 -3.13 13.34
C VAL A 55 -2.23 -4.38 12.55
N TRP A 56 -3.04 -4.73 11.56
CA TRP A 56 -2.65 -5.70 10.55
C TRP A 56 -1.57 -5.12 9.64
N GLN A 57 -0.56 -5.93 9.35
CA GLN A 57 0.57 -5.62 8.49
C GLN A 57 0.49 -6.44 7.21
N MET A 58 0.70 -5.82 6.07
CA MET A 58 0.92 -6.56 4.82
C MET A 58 2.30 -7.19 4.86
N GLY A 59 2.38 -8.51 4.74
CA GLY A 59 3.62 -9.27 4.83
C GLY A 59 4.30 -9.45 3.48
N CYS A 60 3.76 -10.33 2.65
CA CYS A 60 4.31 -10.63 1.32
C CYS A 60 3.21 -10.91 0.29
N TRP A 61 3.58 -10.95 -0.98
CA TRP A 61 2.71 -11.46 -2.03
C TRP A 61 2.47 -12.97 -1.84
N GLU A 62 1.22 -13.42 -1.88
CA GLU A 62 0.88 -14.83 -1.69
C GLU A 62 1.53 -15.73 -2.76
N GLY A 63 1.75 -15.18 -3.96
CA GLY A 63 2.47 -15.83 -5.01
C GLY A 63 3.95 -16.18 -4.70
N ASP A 64 4.52 -15.65 -3.62
CA ASP A 64 5.84 -16.00 -3.12
C ASP A 64 5.82 -17.23 -2.19
N LEU A 65 4.62 -17.69 -1.80
CA LEU A 65 4.37 -18.84 -0.93
C LEU A 65 3.53 -19.90 -1.66
N ARG A 66 3.88 -20.28 -2.89
CA ARG A 66 3.08 -21.19 -3.74
C ARG A 66 3.18 -22.65 -3.31
N ASN A 67 4.34 -23.06 -2.87
CA ASN A 67 4.62 -24.47 -2.58
C ASN A 67 4.83 -24.68 -1.08
N THR A 68 4.56 -25.87 -0.61
CA THR A 68 4.94 -26.28 0.75
C THR A 68 6.41 -26.00 1.00
N GLY A 69 6.70 -25.36 2.12
CA GLY A 69 8.05 -24.99 2.52
C GLY A 69 8.53 -23.64 1.98
N ASP A 70 7.80 -22.98 1.06
CA ASP A 70 8.13 -21.62 0.67
C ASP A 70 8.00 -20.71 1.90
N TYR A 71 8.96 -19.82 2.06
CA TYR A 71 8.94 -18.83 3.13
C TYR A 71 9.47 -17.47 2.67
N VAL A 72 8.97 -16.43 3.31
CA VAL A 72 9.43 -15.03 3.18
C VAL A 72 9.74 -14.49 4.56
N VAL A 73 10.85 -13.75 4.66
CA VAL A 73 11.18 -12.97 5.87
C VAL A 73 10.82 -11.51 5.60
N THR A 74 9.98 -10.94 6.45
CA THR A 74 9.59 -9.53 6.41
C THR A 74 9.95 -8.84 7.71
N GLU A 75 10.20 -7.53 7.66
CA GLU A 75 10.63 -6.75 8.81
C GLU A 75 9.70 -5.57 9.04
N ILE A 76 9.38 -5.31 10.30
CA ILE A 76 8.66 -4.11 10.75
C ILE A 76 9.27 -3.59 12.04
N GLY A 77 9.76 -2.35 12.04
CA GLY A 77 10.53 -1.82 13.16
C GLY A 77 11.72 -2.72 13.49
N ASN A 78 11.80 -3.20 14.71
CA ASN A 78 12.84 -4.12 15.18
C ASN A 78 12.48 -5.61 15.04
N GLU A 79 11.26 -5.91 14.58
CA GLU A 79 10.79 -7.30 14.49
C GLU A 79 11.08 -7.89 13.11
N SER A 80 11.56 -9.13 13.12
CA SER A 80 11.72 -9.99 11.96
C SER A 80 10.67 -11.10 12.01
N ILE A 81 9.90 -11.27 10.95
CA ILE A 81 8.77 -12.20 10.88
C ILE A 81 8.98 -13.17 9.73
N VAL A 82 8.74 -14.44 9.97
CA VAL A 82 8.74 -15.49 8.96
C VAL A 82 7.30 -15.79 8.55
N LEU A 83 7.02 -15.72 7.27
CA LEU A 83 5.77 -16.14 6.64
C LEU A 83 6.03 -17.44 5.89
N THR A 84 5.16 -18.45 6.03
CA THR A 84 5.37 -19.78 5.44
C THR A 84 4.12 -20.36 4.81
N ARG A 85 4.31 -21.30 3.86
CA ARG A 85 3.28 -22.23 3.40
C ARG A 85 3.56 -23.61 4.01
N ASP A 86 2.65 -24.14 4.81
CA ASP A 86 2.81 -25.44 5.46
C ASP A 86 2.34 -26.62 4.58
N GLU A 87 2.44 -27.82 5.13
CA GLU A 87 2.09 -29.08 4.46
C GLU A 87 0.57 -29.21 4.20
N ASP A 88 -0.24 -28.52 4.98
CA ASP A 88 -1.70 -28.50 4.85
C ASP A 88 -2.16 -27.43 3.83
N GLY A 89 -1.22 -26.68 3.26
CA GLY A 89 -1.47 -25.56 2.36
C GLY A 89 -1.87 -24.26 3.07
N GLY A 90 -1.78 -24.23 4.41
CA GLY A 90 -2.05 -23.06 5.21
C GLY A 90 -0.88 -22.05 5.20
N VAL A 91 -1.19 -20.77 5.41
CA VAL A 91 -0.17 -19.74 5.66
C VAL A 91 0.03 -19.57 7.17
N ASN A 92 1.28 -19.37 7.57
CA ASN A 92 1.63 -19.12 8.97
C ASN A 92 2.55 -17.91 9.09
N ALA A 93 2.47 -17.23 10.21
CA ALA A 93 3.37 -16.15 10.60
C ALA A 93 3.92 -16.42 12.00
N PHE A 94 5.21 -16.21 12.21
CA PHE A 94 5.84 -16.31 13.52
C PHE A 94 7.09 -15.43 13.60
N TYR A 95 7.49 -15.07 14.82
CA TYR A 95 8.70 -14.29 15.02
C TYR A 95 9.94 -15.05 14.54
N ASN A 96 10.84 -14.38 13.87
CA ASN A 96 12.12 -14.98 13.41
C ASN A 96 13.13 -15.04 14.55
N VAL A 97 12.80 -15.74 15.64
CA VAL A 97 13.64 -15.81 16.83
C VAL A 97 13.68 -17.22 17.41
N CYS A 98 14.86 -17.80 17.52
CA CYS A 98 15.08 -19.11 18.15
C CYS A 98 14.89 -19.01 19.68
N SER A 99 13.99 -19.82 20.22
CA SER A 99 13.64 -19.83 21.66
C SER A 99 14.78 -20.23 22.58
N HIS A 100 15.87 -20.81 22.03
CA HIS A 100 17.02 -21.18 22.84
C HIS A 100 17.79 -19.96 23.36
N ARG A 101 18.32 -19.11 22.48
CA ARG A 101 19.15 -17.95 22.84
C ARG A 101 18.99 -16.76 21.89
N GLY A 102 17.81 -16.62 21.26
CA GLY A 102 17.42 -15.42 20.53
C GLY A 102 18.05 -15.22 19.15
N ASN A 103 18.80 -16.20 18.61
CA ASN A 103 19.30 -16.07 17.23
C ASN A 103 18.14 -16.21 16.22
N GLN A 104 18.31 -15.73 14.98
CA GLN A 104 17.34 -15.97 13.92
C GLN A 104 17.21 -17.46 13.58
N ALA A 105 16.00 -17.89 13.26
CA ALA A 105 15.70 -19.24 12.78
C ALA A 105 15.76 -19.33 11.25
N ALA A 106 15.30 -18.27 10.55
CA ALA A 106 15.34 -18.14 9.09
C ALA A 106 16.31 -17.03 8.67
N TYR A 107 16.99 -17.21 7.56
CA TYR A 107 18.01 -16.30 7.03
C TYR A 107 17.67 -15.84 5.62
N GLY A 108 18.14 -14.62 5.28
CA GLY A 108 17.86 -14.02 3.97
C GLY A 108 16.42 -13.54 3.85
N ARG A 109 15.98 -13.24 2.63
CA ARG A 109 14.64 -12.70 2.37
C ARG A 109 13.56 -13.76 2.21
N GLY A 110 13.95 -15.01 1.95
CA GLY A 110 13.03 -16.09 1.72
C GLY A 110 13.71 -17.28 1.00
N GLY A 111 12.93 -18.31 0.71
CA GLY A 111 13.38 -19.52 0.05
C GLY A 111 12.38 -20.65 0.21
N ASN A 112 12.88 -21.89 0.10
CA ASN A 112 12.10 -23.09 0.36
C ASN A 112 12.86 -24.00 1.31
N THR A 113 12.21 -24.47 2.37
CA THR A 113 12.79 -25.38 3.36
C THR A 113 11.72 -26.31 3.93
N ARG A 114 12.14 -27.43 4.49
CA ARG A 114 11.25 -28.32 5.26
C ARG A 114 11.24 -27.99 6.76
N THR A 115 12.35 -27.45 7.25
CA THR A 115 12.51 -27.02 8.66
C THR A 115 13.43 -25.82 8.72
N PHE A 116 13.25 -24.98 9.71
CA PHE A 116 14.14 -23.86 10.02
C PHE A 116 15.17 -24.34 11.04
N LYS A 117 16.44 -24.33 10.67
CA LYS A 117 17.54 -24.77 11.51
C LYS A 117 18.36 -23.56 11.99
N CYS A 118 18.27 -23.25 13.27
CA CYS A 118 19.07 -22.20 13.90
C CYS A 118 20.57 -22.52 13.75
N SER A 119 21.35 -21.61 13.17
CA SER A 119 22.78 -21.82 12.92
C SER A 119 23.63 -21.86 14.20
N TYR A 120 23.09 -21.42 15.34
CA TYR A 120 23.88 -21.32 16.58
C TYR A 120 24.04 -22.67 17.28
N HIS A 121 22.92 -23.40 17.54
CA HIS A 121 22.95 -24.68 18.26
C HIS A 121 22.08 -25.75 17.58
N LEU A 122 21.71 -25.56 16.32
CA LEU A 122 20.99 -26.50 15.47
C LEU A 122 19.60 -26.91 15.98
N TRP A 123 18.96 -26.07 16.81
CA TRP A 123 17.54 -26.27 17.11
C TRP A 123 16.75 -26.13 15.81
N GLU A 124 15.82 -27.05 15.58
CA GLU A 124 15.02 -27.10 14.38
C GLU A 124 13.54 -26.83 14.70
N TYR A 125 12.93 -26.06 13.80
CA TYR A 125 11.51 -25.72 13.86
C TYR A 125 10.83 -26.12 12.55
N ASN A 126 9.60 -26.64 12.64
CA ASN A 126 8.79 -26.94 11.46
C ASN A 126 8.22 -25.67 10.81
N LEU A 127 7.43 -25.84 9.74
CA LEU A 127 6.82 -24.72 9.00
C LEU A 127 5.75 -23.96 9.80
N LYS A 128 5.36 -24.43 10.96
CA LYS A 128 4.42 -23.80 11.91
C LYS A 128 5.14 -23.14 13.10
N GLY A 129 6.47 -23.18 13.13
CA GLY A 129 7.29 -22.65 14.22
C GLY A 129 7.39 -23.56 15.46
N GLU A 130 6.90 -24.80 15.39
CA GLU A 130 6.98 -25.78 16.48
C GLU A 130 8.36 -26.44 16.47
N ILE A 131 8.85 -26.84 17.66
CA ILE A 131 10.13 -27.54 17.76
C ILE A 131 10.06 -28.91 17.08
N ALA A 132 10.91 -29.11 16.09
CA ALA A 132 11.06 -30.37 15.39
C ALA A 132 12.23 -31.22 15.93
N ASN A 133 13.33 -30.57 16.37
CA ASN A 133 14.48 -31.26 16.94
C ASN A 133 15.29 -30.34 17.85
N VAL A 134 15.82 -30.90 18.93
CA VAL A 134 16.79 -30.27 19.86
C VAL A 134 17.96 -31.21 20.03
N PRO A 135 19.19 -30.84 19.58
CA PRO A 135 20.38 -31.64 19.80
C PRO A 135 20.67 -31.81 21.31
N ASP A 136 21.19 -32.99 21.68
CA ASP A 136 21.64 -33.30 23.04
C ASP A 136 20.61 -32.95 24.14
N VAL A 137 19.32 -33.24 23.85
CA VAL A 137 18.17 -32.87 24.70
C VAL A 137 18.31 -33.37 26.13
N GLU A 138 19.00 -34.50 26.33
CA GLU A 138 19.29 -35.10 27.64
C GLU A 138 20.23 -34.26 28.51
N THR A 139 20.92 -33.29 27.95
CA THR A 139 21.81 -32.37 28.69
C THR A 139 21.07 -31.20 29.35
N PHE A 140 19.76 -31.07 29.10
CA PHE A 140 18.92 -30.03 29.72
C PHE A 140 18.30 -30.56 31.03
N PRO A 141 18.83 -30.24 32.23
CA PRO A 141 18.34 -30.78 33.49
C PRO A 141 16.91 -30.34 33.80
N GLN A 142 16.46 -29.20 33.27
CA GLN A 142 15.09 -28.67 33.35
C GLN A 142 14.14 -29.29 32.31
N GLY A 143 14.65 -30.13 31.40
CA GLY A 143 13.93 -30.62 30.21
C GLY A 143 13.73 -29.55 29.14
N VAL A 144 13.12 -29.96 28.04
CA VAL A 144 12.75 -29.07 26.91
C VAL A 144 11.25 -29.19 26.68
N PRO A 145 10.43 -28.31 27.27
CA PRO A 145 8.99 -28.27 27.05
C PRO A 145 8.68 -27.72 25.67
N CYS A 146 8.67 -28.59 24.64
CA CYS A 146 8.61 -28.21 23.23
C CYS A 146 7.44 -27.27 22.89
N GLU A 147 6.26 -27.49 23.48
CA GLU A 147 5.10 -26.62 23.26
C GLU A 147 5.32 -25.19 23.75
N GLN A 148 5.98 -25.03 24.91
CA GLN A 148 6.26 -23.70 25.50
C GLN A 148 7.42 -22.98 24.82
N LEU A 149 8.32 -23.75 24.19
CA LEU A 149 9.49 -23.24 23.47
C LEU A 149 9.31 -23.22 21.94
N ALA A 150 8.11 -23.51 21.43
CA ALA A 150 7.75 -23.19 20.06
C ALA A 150 7.96 -21.68 19.79
N ILE A 151 8.36 -21.33 18.57
CA ILE A 151 8.44 -19.92 18.19
C ILE A 151 7.03 -19.31 18.28
N LYS A 152 6.94 -18.12 18.90
CA LYS A 152 5.66 -17.45 19.08
C LYS A 152 5.00 -17.15 17.73
N ARG A 153 3.81 -17.74 17.52
CA ARG A 153 3.00 -17.54 16.32
C ARG A 153 2.24 -16.21 16.40
N LEU A 154 1.90 -15.70 15.24
CA LEU A 154 1.15 -14.47 15.02
C LEU A 154 -0.16 -14.76 14.29
N PRO A 155 -1.23 -13.99 14.55
CA PRO A 155 -2.39 -13.98 13.66
C PRO A 155 -1.95 -13.76 12.21
N CYS A 156 -2.47 -14.59 11.30
CA CYS A 156 -2.11 -14.58 9.89
C CYS A 156 -3.33 -14.89 9.05
N ALA A 157 -3.52 -14.15 7.97
CA ALA A 157 -4.64 -14.32 7.03
C ALA A 157 -4.24 -13.87 5.63
N THR A 158 -5.06 -14.16 4.62
CA THR A 158 -4.86 -13.71 3.24
C THR A 158 -6.03 -12.86 2.77
N TRP A 159 -5.73 -11.80 2.03
CA TRP A 159 -6.70 -11.03 1.26
C TRP A 159 -5.98 -10.27 0.14
N GLY A 160 -6.66 -10.16 -1.00
CA GLY A 160 -6.20 -9.40 -2.17
C GLY A 160 -4.93 -9.96 -2.84
N GLY A 161 -4.55 -11.22 -2.55
CA GLY A 161 -3.32 -11.85 -3.03
C GLY A 161 -2.12 -11.58 -2.14
N TRP A 162 -2.30 -10.97 -0.95
CA TRP A 162 -1.25 -10.78 0.04
C TRP A 162 -1.50 -11.59 1.30
N VAL A 163 -0.40 -12.00 1.92
CA VAL A 163 -0.39 -12.56 3.27
C VAL A 163 -0.25 -11.43 4.27
N TRP A 164 -1.17 -11.38 5.23
CA TRP A 164 -1.22 -10.39 6.29
C TRP A 164 -0.92 -11.03 7.64
N PHE A 165 -0.33 -10.27 8.55
CA PHE A 165 -0.09 -10.69 9.92
C PHE A 165 -0.33 -9.54 10.90
N SER A 166 -0.53 -9.86 12.18
CA SER A 166 -0.59 -8.86 13.25
C SER A 166 0.34 -9.24 14.39
N LEU A 167 0.98 -8.25 15.00
CA LEU A 167 1.77 -8.45 16.22
C LEU A 167 0.88 -8.57 17.46
N ASP A 168 -0.40 -8.18 17.38
CA ASP A 168 -1.39 -8.33 18.43
C ASP A 168 -2.01 -9.73 18.39
N PRO A 169 -1.80 -10.58 19.42
CA PRO A 169 -2.44 -11.90 19.46
C PRO A 169 -3.97 -11.84 19.59
N ASP A 170 -4.49 -10.72 20.08
CA ASP A 170 -5.92 -10.49 20.31
C ASP A 170 -6.55 -9.57 19.24
N THR A 171 -5.91 -9.44 18.08
CA THR A 171 -6.41 -8.61 16.99
C THR A 171 -7.78 -9.08 16.47
N GLU A 172 -8.57 -8.14 15.97
CA GLU A 172 -9.80 -8.44 15.22
C GLU A 172 -9.49 -9.25 13.95
N PRO A 173 -10.45 -10.02 13.40
CA PRO A 173 -10.28 -10.69 12.10
C PRO A 173 -9.88 -9.71 11.01
N LEU A 174 -9.02 -10.14 10.05
CA LEU A 174 -8.60 -9.28 8.93
C LEU A 174 -9.79 -8.71 8.14
N SER A 175 -10.86 -9.48 7.96
CA SER A 175 -12.08 -9.03 7.28
C SER A 175 -12.79 -7.88 7.99
N GLU A 176 -12.78 -7.86 9.32
CA GLU A 176 -13.32 -6.75 10.11
C GLU A 176 -12.41 -5.53 10.05
N TYR A 177 -11.09 -5.75 10.13
CA TYR A 177 -10.08 -4.70 9.99
C TYR A 177 -10.18 -3.98 8.64
N LEU A 178 -10.33 -4.73 7.55
CA LEU A 178 -10.42 -4.18 6.19
C LEU A 178 -11.76 -3.50 5.92
N GLY A 179 -12.83 -3.86 6.65
CA GLY A 179 -14.15 -3.23 6.52
C GLY A 179 -14.67 -3.24 5.07
N ILE A 180 -14.86 -2.04 4.49
CA ILE A 180 -15.40 -1.86 3.13
C ILE A 180 -14.40 -2.19 2.01
N ILE A 181 -13.10 -2.31 2.31
CA ILE A 181 -12.04 -2.43 1.30
C ILE A 181 -12.24 -3.64 0.37
N PRO A 182 -12.56 -4.86 0.86
CA PRO A 182 -12.82 -6.01 -0.03
C PRO A 182 -13.98 -5.76 -1.00
N GLU A 183 -15.08 -5.16 -0.56
CA GLU A 183 -16.22 -4.85 -1.43
C GLU A 183 -15.82 -3.93 -2.59
N HIS A 184 -14.93 -2.96 -2.33
CA HIS A 184 -14.47 -2.01 -3.35
C HIS A 184 -13.43 -2.60 -4.30
N LEU A 185 -12.55 -3.49 -3.80
CA LEU A 185 -11.33 -3.86 -4.52
C LEU A 185 -11.32 -5.30 -5.07
N ASP A 186 -12.18 -6.20 -4.58
CA ASP A 186 -12.29 -7.55 -5.15
C ASP A 186 -12.63 -7.55 -6.65
N PRO A 187 -13.44 -6.58 -7.19
CA PRO A 187 -13.70 -6.49 -8.63
C PRO A 187 -12.46 -6.27 -9.52
N TYR A 188 -11.32 -5.88 -8.96
CA TYR A 188 -10.06 -5.73 -9.70
C TYR A 188 -9.25 -7.04 -9.81
N HIS A 189 -9.68 -8.12 -9.17
CA HIS A 189 -9.05 -9.45 -9.24
C HIS A 189 -7.54 -9.45 -8.98
N PHE A 190 -7.07 -8.70 -7.97
CA PHE A 190 -5.64 -8.59 -7.64
C PHE A 190 -4.90 -9.94 -7.54
N PRO A 191 -5.47 -11.03 -6.97
CA PRO A 191 -4.80 -12.31 -6.93
C PRO A 191 -4.39 -12.89 -8.29
N GLU A 192 -5.04 -12.44 -9.38
CA GLU A 192 -4.74 -12.85 -10.76
C GLU A 192 -3.66 -12.00 -11.42
N MET A 193 -3.26 -10.89 -10.80
CA MET A 193 -2.20 -10.02 -11.29
C MET A 193 -0.82 -10.64 -11.07
N THR A 194 0.15 -10.17 -11.84
CA THR A 194 1.55 -10.58 -11.75
C THR A 194 2.40 -9.42 -11.26
N LEU A 195 3.24 -9.68 -10.26
CA LEU A 195 4.24 -8.72 -9.77
C LEU A 195 5.32 -8.52 -10.84
N VAL A 196 5.53 -7.28 -11.28
CA VAL A 196 6.47 -6.91 -12.35
C VAL A 196 7.58 -5.97 -11.90
N ASN A 197 7.46 -5.37 -10.73
CA ASN A 197 8.51 -4.57 -10.09
C ASN A 197 8.46 -4.75 -8.57
N ASP A 198 9.63 -4.87 -7.92
CA ASP A 198 9.77 -5.10 -6.48
C ASP A 198 11.01 -4.38 -5.96
N VAL A 199 10.83 -3.21 -5.35
CA VAL A 199 11.92 -2.37 -4.85
C VAL A 199 11.67 -1.92 -3.43
N THR A 200 12.74 -1.81 -2.64
CA THR A 200 12.76 -1.10 -1.36
C THR A 200 13.75 0.04 -1.42
N VAL A 201 13.33 1.24 -1.07
CA VAL A 201 14.18 2.43 -1.00
C VAL A 201 14.31 2.89 0.45
N GLU A 202 15.52 3.05 0.94
CA GLU A 202 15.78 3.74 2.21
C GLU A 202 15.70 5.24 1.96
N TRP A 203 14.75 5.92 2.63
CA TRP A 203 14.47 7.33 2.44
C TRP A 203 14.70 8.16 3.70
N ASP A 204 15.31 9.34 3.54
CA ASP A 204 15.53 10.32 4.62
C ASP A 204 14.26 11.18 4.81
N VAL A 205 13.16 10.54 5.16
CA VAL A 205 11.86 11.14 5.44
C VAL A 205 11.04 10.26 6.39
N ASN A 206 10.21 10.88 7.23
CA ASN A 206 9.27 10.16 8.08
C ASN A 206 8.22 9.43 7.24
N TRP A 207 7.85 8.22 7.61
CA TRP A 207 6.89 7.41 6.88
C TRP A 207 5.53 8.10 6.68
N LYS A 208 5.06 8.89 7.68
CA LYS A 208 3.80 9.64 7.58
C LYS A 208 3.89 10.78 6.56
N ALA A 209 5.03 11.47 6.48
CA ALA A 209 5.19 12.53 5.50
C ALA A 209 5.14 12.00 4.05
N SER A 210 5.57 10.77 3.83
CA SER A 210 5.37 10.09 2.55
C SER A 210 3.91 9.68 2.35
N VAL A 211 3.25 9.12 3.36
CA VAL A 211 1.80 8.82 3.27
C VAL A 211 1.00 10.07 2.98
N ASP A 212 1.29 11.18 3.66
CA ASP A 212 0.60 12.47 3.46
C ASP A 212 0.74 12.96 2.03
N ALA A 213 1.95 12.92 1.46
CA ALA A 213 2.21 13.38 0.10
C ALA A 213 1.43 12.59 -0.97
N PHE A 214 1.16 11.31 -0.73
CA PHE A 214 0.33 10.48 -1.63
C PHE A 214 -1.17 10.49 -1.26
N ASN A 215 -1.58 11.22 -0.23
CA ASN A 215 -2.97 11.31 0.21
C ASN A 215 -3.71 12.57 -0.27
N GLU A 216 -3.15 13.30 -1.23
CA GLU A 216 -3.74 14.54 -1.74
C GLU A 216 -3.32 14.78 -3.21
N THR A 217 -4.03 15.65 -3.90
CA THR A 217 -3.74 16.07 -5.27
C THR A 217 -3.30 17.54 -5.35
N TYR A 218 -3.23 18.22 -4.22
CA TYR A 218 -2.94 19.66 -4.16
C TYR A 218 -1.56 20.03 -4.68
N HIS A 219 -0.57 19.12 -4.54
CA HIS A 219 0.78 19.29 -5.06
C HIS A 219 0.92 19.07 -6.58
N VAL A 220 -0.06 18.41 -7.23
CA VAL A 220 0.02 18.00 -8.64
C VAL A 220 0.33 19.19 -9.54
N ASN A 221 -0.36 20.31 -9.33
CA ASN A 221 -0.16 21.52 -10.11
C ASN A 221 1.30 22.06 -10.07
N SER A 222 2.02 21.84 -8.98
CA SER A 222 3.37 22.38 -8.79
C SER A 222 4.48 21.35 -9.01
N ILE A 223 4.26 20.12 -8.60
CA ILE A 223 5.27 19.05 -8.66
C ILE A 223 5.16 18.25 -9.96
N HIS A 224 3.95 18.05 -10.46
CA HIS A 224 3.64 17.24 -11.65
C HIS A 224 2.87 18.01 -12.74
N PRO A 225 3.31 19.18 -13.16
CA PRO A 225 2.55 20.01 -14.12
C PRO A 225 2.29 19.29 -15.45
N GLN A 226 3.10 18.30 -15.83
CA GLN A 226 2.91 17.50 -17.03
C GLN A 226 1.66 16.61 -16.95
N LEU A 227 1.18 16.26 -15.76
CA LEU A 227 -0.01 15.42 -15.57
C LEU A 227 -1.30 16.20 -15.81
N MET A 228 -1.31 17.50 -15.53
CA MET A 228 -2.51 18.35 -15.64
C MET A 228 -3.17 18.33 -17.01
N SER A 229 -2.42 17.97 -18.03
CA SER A 229 -2.95 17.88 -19.41
C SER A 229 -3.79 16.62 -19.67
N TRP A 230 -3.88 15.68 -18.71
CA TRP A 230 -4.61 14.43 -18.87
C TRP A 230 -5.18 13.83 -17.57
N LEU A 231 -5.11 14.55 -16.43
CA LEU A 231 -5.84 14.23 -15.21
C LEU A 231 -6.47 15.48 -14.58
N GLU A 232 -7.55 15.30 -13.84
CA GLU A 232 -8.23 16.34 -13.08
C GLU A 232 -7.80 16.26 -11.60
N ASP A 233 -7.18 17.32 -11.08
CA ASP A 233 -6.64 17.39 -9.73
C ASP A 233 -7.54 18.16 -8.74
N MET A 234 -8.61 18.81 -9.23
CA MET A 234 -9.50 19.64 -8.40
C MET A 234 -10.86 18.99 -8.13
N ASP A 235 -11.50 18.40 -9.16
CA ASP A 235 -12.78 17.68 -9.01
C ASP A 235 -12.54 16.21 -8.66
N VAL A 236 -11.87 15.97 -7.54
CA VAL A 236 -11.52 14.65 -7.01
C VAL A 236 -12.55 14.25 -5.96
N GLN A 237 -13.09 13.03 -6.05
CA GLN A 237 -13.94 12.51 -4.99
C GLN A 237 -13.09 11.95 -3.87
N ILE A 238 -13.31 12.42 -2.66
CA ILE A 238 -12.62 11.97 -1.43
C ILE A 238 -13.63 11.30 -0.52
N ASP A 239 -13.30 10.09 -0.04
CA ASP A 239 -14.10 9.33 0.91
C ASP A 239 -13.24 8.91 2.10
N CYS A 240 -13.74 9.15 3.31
CA CYS A 240 -13.13 8.72 4.57
C CYS A 240 -14.03 7.68 5.23
N TYR A 241 -13.46 6.49 5.49
CA TYR A 241 -14.13 5.38 6.16
C TYR A 241 -13.69 5.31 7.63
N GLU A 242 -13.99 4.23 8.32
CA GLU A 242 -13.62 4.09 9.74
C GLU A 242 -12.12 4.32 9.99
N ARG A 243 -11.26 3.64 9.22
CA ARG A 243 -9.80 3.76 9.34
C ARG A 243 -9.08 3.93 8.00
N HIS A 244 -9.73 3.58 6.91
CA HIS A 244 -9.21 3.68 5.57
C HIS A 244 -9.76 4.92 4.88
N ASN A 245 -9.14 5.31 3.77
CA ASN A 245 -9.69 6.39 2.96
C ASN A 245 -9.31 6.19 1.49
N ARG A 246 -10.01 6.88 0.61
CA ARG A 246 -9.70 6.90 -0.82
C ARG A 246 -9.89 8.26 -1.43
N TYR A 247 -9.33 8.46 -2.59
CA TYR A 247 -9.81 9.42 -3.57
C TYR A 247 -9.89 8.79 -4.95
N LEU A 248 -10.79 9.32 -5.76
CA LEU A 248 -11.01 8.91 -7.15
C LEU A 248 -10.57 10.06 -8.03
N ILE A 249 -9.45 9.89 -8.75
CA ILE A 249 -8.85 10.92 -9.59
C ILE A 249 -9.27 10.65 -11.03
N PRO A 250 -10.04 11.55 -11.68
CA PRO A 250 -10.41 11.37 -13.08
C PRO A 250 -9.20 11.51 -14.01
N PHE A 251 -8.95 10.47 -14.79
CA PHE A 251 -7.95 10.47 -15.86
C PHE A 251 -8.59 10.57 -17.24
N GLY A 252 -7.79 10.90 -18.26
CA GLY A 252 -8.29 11.13 -19.61
C GLY A 252 -9.08 12.43 -19.77
N CYS A 253 -8.88 13.37 -18.88
CA CYS A 253 -9.45 14.71 -18.90
C CYS A 253 -8.39 15.75 -18.55
N VAL A 254 -8.64 17.00 -18.88
CA VAL A 254 -7.70 18.11 -18.64
C VAL A 254 -8.06 18.79 -17.33
N SER A 255 -7.08 19.07 -16.48
CA SER A 255 -7.26 19.76 -15.22
C SER A 255 -8.04 21.07 -15.35
N THR A 256 -8.86 21.36 -14.34
CA THR A 256 -9.57 22.65 -14.20
C THR A 256 -8.63 23.86 -14.15
N HIS A 257 -7.37 23.70 -13.77
CA HIS A 257 -6.36 24.76 -13.82
C HIS A 257 -5.99 25.20 -15.25
N ILE A 258 -6.29 24.40 -16.28
CA ILE A 258 -6.08 24.73 -17.67
C ILE A 258 -7.40 25.25 -18.25
N GLU A 259 -7.41 26.52 -18.68
CA GLU A 259 -8.63 27.22 -19.14
C GLU A 259 -9.30 26.52 -20.32
N ASP A 260 -8.52 26.18 -21.36
CA ASP A 260 -9.02 25.46 -22.55
C ASP A 260 -8.66 23.97 -22.44
N GLY A 261 -9.66 23.15 -22.12
CA GLY A 261 -9.51 21.69 -22.03
C GLY A 261 -9.69 20.95 -23.34
N THR A 262 -9.77 21.64 -24.48
CA THR A 262 -10.05 21.02 -25.80
C THR A 262 -8.81 20.48 -26.50
N GLU A 263 -7.62 20.95 -26.16
CA GLU A 263 -6.37 20.47 -26.73
C GLU A 263 -6.07 19.03 -26.35
N ILE A 264 -5.62 18.23 -27.30
CA ILE A 264 -5.07 16.88 -27.07
C ILE A 264 -3.56 16.99 -27.04
N SER A 265 -3.01 17.16 -25.83
CA SER A 265 -1.57 17.24 -25.58
C SER A 265 -0.84 15.94 -25.92
N ASP A 266 0.49 15.97 -25.96
CA ASP A 266 1.27 14.74 -26.14
C ASP A 266 1.15 13.80 -24.92
N GLY A 267 0.98 14.33 -23.70
CA GLY A 267 0.65 13.54 -22.51
C GLY A 267 -0.68 12.82 -22.66
N MET A 268 -1.73 13.53 -23.12
CA MET A 268 -3.04 12.95 -23.39
C MET A 268 -2.96 11.87 -24.48
N LYS A 269 -2.22 12.10 -25.58
CA LYS A 269 -1.98 11.08 -26.62
C LYS A 269 -1.26 9.85 -26.05
N GLY A 270 -0.30 10.06 -25.14
CA GLY A 270 0.37 8.97 -24.43
C GLY A 270 -0.62 8.15 -23.60
N PHE A 271 -1.48 8.80 -22.84
CA PHE A 271 -2.53 8.15 -22.05
C PHE A 271 -3.55 7.39 -22.92
N MET A 272 -3.97 7.95 -24.05
CA MET A 272 -4.81 7.25 -25.02
C MET A 272 -4.15 5.94 -25.48
N LYS A 273 -2.87 5.98 -25.89
CA LYS A 273 -2.15 4.80 -26.36
C LYS A 273 -2.00 3.73 -25.28
N MET A 274 -1.73 4.12 -24.03
CA MET A 274 -1.68 3.19 -22.89
C MET A 274 -3.03 2.48 -22.69
N ASN A 275 -4.13 3.11 -23.08
CA ASN A 275 -5.48 2.57 -23.00
C ASN A 275 -5.99 2.01 -24.35
N HIS A 276 -5.08 1.60 -25.23
CA HIS A 276 -5.38 0.99 -26.53
C HIS A 276 -6.27 1.83 -27.45
N LEU A 277 -6.31 3.14 -27.25
CA LEU A 277 -7.01 4.09 -28.13
C LEU A 277 -6.00 4.81 -29.04
N ASP A 278 -6.11 4.63 -30.34
CA ASP A 278 -5.22 5.29 -31.33
C ASP A 278 -5.55 6.78 -31.47
N PRO A 279 -4.66 7.69 -31.05
CA PRO A 279 -4.90 9.12 -31.19
C PRO A 279 -5.04 9.61 -32.65
N SER A 280 -4.47 8.87 -33.62
CA SER A 280 -4.48 9.27 -35.02
C SER A 280 -5.85 9.06 -35.70
N SER A 281 -6.66 8.15 -35.14
CA SER A 281 -8.01 7.85 -35.63
C SER A 281 -9.12 8.46 -34.77
N PHE A 282 -8.74 9.20 -33.72
CA PHE A 282 -9.70 9.78 -32.79
C PHE A 282 -10.30 11.08 -33.36
N GLU A 283 -11.63 11.10 -33.51
CA GLU A 283 -12.41 12.26 -33.91
C GLU A 283 -13.09 12.89 -32.69
N GLY A 284 -12.43 13.88 -32.08
CA GLY A 284 -12.90 14.57 -30.88
C GLY A 284 -11.86 15.54 -30.35
N ASN A 285 -12.10 16.09 -29.18
CA ASN A 285 -11.17 16.98 -28.49
C ASN A 285 -10.82 16.45 -27.09
N GLY A 286 -10.01 17.20 -26.34
CA GLY A 286 -9.54 16.76 -25.01
C GLY A 286 -10.67 16.42 -24.02
N LEU A 287 -11.85 17.03 -24.14
CA LEU A 287 -13.00 16.77 -23.27
C LEU A 287 -13.71 15.44 -23.58
N ASP A 288 -13.47 14.89 -24.78
CA ASP A 288 -14.13 13.65 -25.22
C ASP A 288 -13.28 12.39 -24.94
N VAL A 289 -11.99 12.57 -24.65
CA VAL A 289 -11.00 11.46 -24.57
C VAL A 289 -11.39 10.44 -23.50
N ARG A 290 -11.76 10.87 -22.29
CA ARG A 290 -12.12 9.98 -21.19
C ARG A 290 -13.24 9.01 -21.59
N ARG A 291 -14.32 9.54 -22.17
CA ARG A 291 -15.45 8.73 -22.64
C ARG A 291 -15.09 7.83 -23.83
N ALA A 292 -14.19 8.28 -24.69
CA ALA A 292 -13.72 7.46 -25.80
C ALA A 292 -12.90 6.25 -25.29
N ILE A 293 -12.03 6.44 -24.31
CA ILE A 293 -11.27 5.35 -23.67
C ILE A 293 -12.23 4.35 -23.01
N GLN A 294 -13.21 4.82 -22.23
CA GLN A 294 -14.22 3.96 -21.59
C GLN A 294 -14.96 3.09 -22.61
N LYS A 295 -15.44 3.72 -23.70
CA LYS A 295 -16.10 3.00 -24.81
C LYS A 295 -15.16 2.00 -25.49
N ASN A 296 -13.91 2.38 -25.69
CA ASN A 296 -12.90 1.50 -26.28
C ASN A 296 -12.66 0.25 -25.43
N TRP A 297 -12.50 0.41 -24.10
CA TRP A 297 -12.37 -0.72 -23.19
C TRP A 297 -13.61 -1.63 -23.20
N ARG A 298 -14.82 -1.05 -23.14
CA ARG A 298 -16.07 -1.84 -23.22
C ARG A 298 -16.19 -2.65 -24.50
N ALA A 299 -15.72 -2.10 -25.61
CA ALA A 299 -15.81 -2.77 -26.91
C ALA A 299 -14.72 -3.82 -27.13
N ASN A 300 -13.55 -3.64 -26.58
CA ASN A 300 -12.35 -4.37 -27.00
C ASN A 300 -11.63 -5.16 -25.89
N ALA A 301 -11.97 -4.99 -24.61
CA ALA A 301 -11.25 -5.64 -23.50
C ALA A 301 -11.12 -7.16 -23.69
N GLU A 302 -12.21 -7.85 -24.02
CA GLU A 302 -12.21 -9.30 -24.24
C GLU A 302 -11.29 -9.70 -25.40
N SER A 303 -11.33 -8.98 -26.51
CA SER A 303 -10.45 -9.23 -27.66
C SER A 303 -8.99 -8.95 -27.39
N LEU A 304 -8.70 -8.06 -26.44
CA LEU A 304 -7.36 -7.77 -25.92
C LEU A 304 -6.93 -8.75 -24.83
N GLY A 305 -7.79 -9.70 -24.45
CA GLY A 305 -7.48 -10.73 -23.46
C GLY A 305 -7.79 -10.34 -22.00
N TYR A 306 -8.53 -9.25 -21.77
CA TYR A 306 -8.89 -8.81 -20.41
C TYR A 306 -10.37 -9.04 -20.12
N ASP A 307 -10.69 -9.48 -18.92
CA ASP A 307 -12.04 -9.45 -18.35
C ASP A 307 -12.15 -8.25 -17.39
N LEU A 308 -12.86 -7.22 -17.84
CA LEU A 308 -13.12 -6.00 -17.07
C LEU A 308 -14.62 -5.82 -16.80
N SER A 309 -15.40 -6.90 -16.86
CA SER A 309 -16.85 -6.87 -16.73
C SER A 309 -17.33 -6.44 -15.33
N ASP A 310 -16.53 -6.69 -14.30
CA ASP A 310 -16.84 -6.32 -12.91
C ASP A 310 -16.55 -4.82 -12.61
N LEU A 311 -15.85 -4.11 -13.50
CA LEU A 311 -15.50 -2.70 -13.34
C LEU A 311 -16.58 -1.78 -13.94
N ASN A 312 -16.84 -0.63 -13.28
CA ASN A 312 -17.64 0.44 -13.87
C ASN A 312 -16.81 1.28 -14.88
N ASP A 313 -17.47 2.22 -15.58
CA ASP A 313 -16.79 3.01 -16.60
C ASP A 313 -15.68 3.91 -16.03
N ASP A 314 -15.88 4.49 -14.85
CA ASP A 314 -14.87 5.32 -14.21
C ASP A 314 -13.62 4.50 -13.83
N GLN A 315 -13.79 3.26 -13.37
CA GLN A 315 -12.68 2.34 -13.06
C GLN A 315 -11.86 1.95 -14.32
N LEU A 316 -12.40 2.13 -15.52
CA LEU A 316 -11.68 1.87 -16.77
C LEU A 316 -10.68 2.99 -17.13
N THR A 317 -10.81 4.17 -16.52
CA THR A 317 -9.96 5.33 -16.83
C THR A 317 -9.26 5.92 -15.62
N ASP A 318 -9.94 5.98 -14.48
CA ASP A 318 -9.51 6.77 -13.33
C ASP A 318 -8.49 6.04 -12.47
N ASP A 319 -7.74 6.81 -11.69
CA ASP A 319 -6.95 6.24 -10.59
C ASP A 319 -7.85 6.12 -9.35
N TYR A 320 -8.09 4.89 -8.94
CA TYR A 320 -8.76 4.56 -7.68
C TYR A 320 -7.69 4.40 -6.61
N HIS A 321 -7.41 5.51 -5.93
CA HIS A 321 -6.34 5.56 -4.97
C HIS A 321 -6.84 5.33 -3.56
N TYR A 322 -6.29 4.33 -2.87
CA TYR A 322 -6.66 3.96 -1.50
C TYR A 322 -5.48 4.08 -0.54
N LEU A 323 -5.76 4.53 0.68
CA LEU A 323 -4.93 4.28 1.84
C LEU A 323 -5.57 3.16 2.66
N ILE A 324 -4.97 1.97 2.67
CA ILE A 324 -5.27 0.93 3.66
C ILE A 324 -4.38 1.23 4.86
N PHE A 325 -5.02 1.73 5.93
CA PHE A 325 -4.32 2.13 7.15
C PHE A 325 -3.47 0.98 7.71
N PRO A 326 -2.26 1.23 8.25
CA PRO A 326 -1.69 2.57 8.42
C PRO A 326 -0.85 3.04 7.22
N ASN A 327 -0.32 2.16 6.37
CA ASN A 327 0.83 2.46 5.53
C ASN A 327 0.82 1.80 4.14
N ILE A 328 -0.34 1.38 3.65
CA ILE A 328 -0.46 0.80 2.31
C ILE A 328 -1.20 1.79 1.43
N THR A 329 -0.51 2.33 0.45
CA THR A 329 -1.07 3.21 -0.58
C THR A 329 -1.20 2.43 -1.88
N LEU A 330 -2.40 2.43 -2.46
CA LEU A 330 -2.71 1.74 -3.71
C LEU A 330 -3.11 2.75 -4.77
N ASN A 331 -2.48 2.72 -5.94
CA ASN A 331 -2.90 3.40 -7.17
C ASN A 331 -3.40 2.33 -8.13
N ILE A 332 -4.71 2.33 -8.39
CA ILE A 332 -5.38 1.21 -9.04
C ILE A 332 -5.98 1.67 -10.36
N HIS A 333 -5.58 1.02 -11.42
CA HIS A 333 -6.11 1.20 -12.78
C HIS A 333 -6.76 -0.09 -13.26
N ALA A 334 -7.49 -0.04 -14.36
CA ALA A 334 -8.26 -1.18 -14.89
C ALA A 334 -7.45 -2.49 -14.99
N THR A 335 -6.18 -2.42 -15.37
CA THR A 335 -5.33 -3.60 -15.63
C THR A 335 -4.03 -3.61 -14.84
N SER A 336 -3.84 -2.67 -13.93
CA SER A 336 -2.58 -2.55 -13.17
C SER A 336 -2.79 -1.95 -11.79
N LEU A 337 -1.83 -2.23 -10.91
CA LEU A 337 -1.78 -1.72 -9.55
C LEU A 337 -0.35 -1.28 -9.24
N MET A 338 -0.19 -0.08 -8.71
CA MET A 338 1.03 0.38 -8.08
C MET A 338 0.80 0.51 -6.58
N LEU A 339 1.57 -0.25 -5.81
CA LEU A 339 1.48 -0.34 -4.36
C LEU A 339 2.70 0.30 -3.72
N PHE A 340 2.46 1.17 -2.74
CA PHE A 340 3.47 1.70 -1.83
C PHE A 340 3.22 1.16 -0.43
N ARG A 341 4.30 0.76 0.26
CA ARG A 341 4.26 0.44 1.68
C ARG A 341 5.34 1.24 2.40
N GLN A 342 4.90 2.19 3.23
CA GLN A 342 5.78 3.09 3.97
C GLN A 342 6.08 2.49 5.35
N ARG A 343 7.21 1.78 5.49
CA ARG A 343 7.59 1.17 6.75
C ARG A 343 8.44 2.10 7.60
N PRO A 344 8.16 2.23 8.91
CA PRO A 344 8.97 3.07 9.80
C PRO A 344 10.39 2.54 9.91
N HIS A 345 11.36 3.44 10.00
CA HIS A 345 12.72 3.06 10.34
C HIS A 345 12.78 2.64 11.83
N PRO A 346 13.51 1.58 12.20
CA PRO A 346 13.49 1.03 13.56
C PRO A 346 13.97 2.01 14.64
N SER A 347 14.85 2.97 14.31
CA SER A 347 15.51 3.81 15.30
C SER A 347 15.57 5.30 14.96
N ASP A 348 15.09 5.73 13.80
CA ASP A 348 15.19 7.13 13.38
C ASP A 348 13.84 7.63 12.82
N PRO A 349 13.14 8.55 13.50
CA PRO A 349 11.88 9.08 13.03
C PRO A 349 12.00 9.89 11.72
N ASN A 350 13.20 10.27 11.30
CA ASN A 350 13.44 11.01 10.06
C ASN A 350 13.74 10.08 8.87
N LYS A 351 13.56 8.78 9.03
CA LYS A 351 13.82 7.79 8.00
C LYS A 351 12.69 6.79 7.85
N MET A 352 12.60 6.19 6.68
CA MET A 352 11.70 5.07 6.41
C MET A 352 12.28 4.10 5.38
N PHE A 353 11.63 2.95 5.26
CA PHE A 353 11.75 2.06 4.11
C PHE A 353 10.48 2.22 3.25
N TYR A 354 10.68 2.55 1.99
CA TYR A 354 9.61 2.70 1.01
C TYR A 354 9.64 1.50 0.06
N ASP A 355 8.65 0.62 0.18
CA ASP A 355 8.50 -0.48 -0.76
C ASP A 355 7.60 -0.02 -1.91
N LEU A 356 8.08 -0.20 -3.14
CA LEU A 356 7.33 0.03 -4.37
C LEU A 356 7.16 -1.29 -5.10
N GLN A 357 5.92 -1.68 -5.30
CA GLN A 357 5.56 -2.88 -6.04
C GLN A 357 4.57 -2.53 -7.15
N ASN A 358 4.83 -3.03 -8.36
CA ASN A 358 3.90 -2.89 -9.47
C ASN A 358 3.37 -4.26 -9.88
N TYR A 359 2.07 -4.33 -10.09
CA TYR A 359 1.35 -5.51 -10.54
C TYR A 359 0.61 -5.21 -11.84
N THR A 360 0.48 -6.20 -12.69
CA THR A 360 -0.26 -6.08 -13.94
C THR A 360 -1.09 -7.34 -14.22
N MET A 361 -2.24 -7.16 -14.82
CA MET A 361 -2.96 -8.27 -15.43
C MET A 361 -2.17 -8.77 -16.65
N VAL A 362 -2.15 -10.07 -16.83
CA VAL A 362 -1.58 -10.69 -18.02
C VAL A 362 -2.73 -11.03 -18.97
N PRO A 363 -2.72 -10.53 -20.21
CA PRO A 363 -3.78 -10.83 -21.16
C PRO A 363 -3.92 -12.35 -21.37
N LYS A 364 -5.15 -12.82 -21.50
CA LYS A 364 -5.45 -14.24 -21.73
C LYS A 364 -4.73 -14.75 -22.96
N GLY A 365 -3.95 -15.81 -22.79
CA GLY A 365 -3.14 -16.41 -23.85
C GLY A 365 -1.69 -15.92 -23.92
N GLU A 366 -1.34 -14.91 -23.15
CA GLU A 366 0.03 -14.46 -22.98
C GLU A 366 0.72 -15.15 -21.79
N ALA A 367 2.04 -15.27 -21.85
CA ALA A 367 2.82 -15.79 -20.75
C ALA A 367 3.09 -14.70 -19.70
N ALA A 368 2.83 -15.01 -18.42
CA ALA A 368 3.20 -14.11 -17.35
C ALA A 368 4.72 -13.85 -17.35
N PRO A 369 5.16 -12.59 -17.18
CA PRO A 369 6.56 -12.27 -17.02
C PRO A 369 7.13 -12.97 -15.78
N PRO A 370 8.43 -13.29 -15.76
CA PRO A 370 9.07 -13.87 -14.59
C PRO A 370 9.00 -12.91 -13.40
N ARG A 371 8.91 -13.48 -12.19
CA ARG A 371 8.97 -12.68 -10.98
C ARG A 371 10.25 -11.82 -10.96
N PRO A 372 10.15 -10.49 -10.75
CA PRO A 372 11.31 -9.61 -10.68
C PRO A 372 12.20 -9.97 -9.47
N LEU A 373 13.50 -9.76 -9.62
CA LEU A 373 14.40 -9.78 -8.48
C LEU A 373 14.13 -8.54 -7.62
N HIS A 374 14.03 -8.75 -6.32
CA HIS A 374 13.94 -7.64 -5.39
C HIS A 374 15.22 -6.79 -5.43
N ARG A 375 15.08 -5.47 -5.48
CA ARG A 375 16.17 -4.50 -5.40
C ARG A 375 16.00 -3.63 -4.16
N GLN A 376 17.11 -3.36 -3.47
CA GLN A 376 17.13 -2.43 -2.35
C GLN A 376 18.27 -1.44 -2.53
N PHE A 377 17.97 -0.15 -2.39
CA PHE A 377 18.92 0.93 -2.58
C PHE A 377 18.53 2.16 -1.74
N LYS A 378 19.42 3.14 -1.67
CA LYS A 378 19.15 4.41 -1.02
C LYS A 378 18.52 5.39 -1.99
N HIS A 379 17.72 6.30 -1.45
CA HIS A 379 17.16 7.39 -2.23
C HIS A 379 18.24 8.12 -3.05
N GLY A 380 17.98 8.26 -4.35
CA GLY A 380 18.87 8.91 -5.31
C GLY A 380 19.85 7.98 -6.01
N ASP A 381 20.01 6.73 -5.59
CA ASP A 381 20.90 5.77 -6.27
C ASP A 381 20.32 5.30 -7.61
N GLU A 382 18.99 5.11 -7.68
CA GLU A 382 18.26 4.70 -8.88
C GLU A 382 17.01 5.56 -9.08
N SER A 383 16.54 5.68 -10.32
CA SER A 383 15.28 6.34 -10.67
C SER A 383 14.10 5.39 -10.42
N LEU A 384 13.02 5.94 -9.87
CA LEU A 384 11.71 5.26 -9.71
C LEU A 384 10.73 5.60 -10.85
N GLY A 385 11.17 6.37 -11.83
CA GLY A 385 10.34 6.96 -12.88
C GLY A 385 10.05 8.45 -12.62
N GLU A 386 9.74 9.20 -13.68
CA GLU A 386 9.68 10.66 -13.66
C GLU A 386 8.83 11.22 -12.51
N VAL A 387 7.59 10.72 -12.35
CA VAL A 387 6.63 11.22 -11.35
C VAL A 387 7.14 10.95 -9.94
N LEU A 388 7.52 9.71 -9.62
CA LEU A 388 8.03 9.36 -8.29
C LEU A 388 9.39 10.03 -8.00
N ASP A 389 10.22 10.30 -9.00
CA ASP A 389 11.47 11.04 -8.82
C ASP A 389 11.22 12.52 -8.48
N GLN A 390 10.12 13.11 -8.96
CA GLN A 390 9.71 14.47 -8.60
C GLN A 390 9.31 14.53 -7.12
N ASP A 391 8.46 13.60 -6.65
CA ASP A 391 8.10 13.49 -5.23
C ASP A 391 9.32 13.21 -4.36
N SER A 392 10.15 12.28 -4.79
CA SER A 392 11.29 11.82 -4.03
C SER A 392 12.34 12.94 -3.79
N ARG A 393 12.52 13.86 -4.73
CA ARG A 393 13.41 15.02 -4.56
C ARG A 393 12.87 16.01 -3.53
N ASN A 394 11.55 16.12 -3.42
CA ASN A 394 10.89 17.10 -2.56
C ASN A 394 10.81 16.64 -1.10
N LEU A 395 10.49 15.39 -0.85
CA LEU A 395 10.24 14.85 0.49
C LEU A 395 11.39 15.01 1.50
N PRO A 396 12.66 14.80 1.18
CA PRO A 396 13.77 15.09 2.12
C PRO A 396 13.89 16.55 2.50
N MET A 397 13.51 17.47 1.61
CA MET A 397 13.48 18.91 1.93
C MET A 397 12.31 19.23 2.87
N VAL A 398 11.16 18.59 2.68
CA VAL A 398 10.03 18.69 3.61
C VAL A 398 10.46 18.20 5.00
N GLN A 399 11.09 17.03 5.11
CA GLN A 399 11.59 16.49 6.38
C GLN A 399 12.59 17.44 7.05
N ARG A 400 13.49 18.02 6.27
CA ARG A 400 14.43 19.03 6.79
C ARG A 400 13.68 20.25 7.34
N GLY A 401 12.65 20.71 6.65
CA GLY A 401 11.77 21.79 7.09
C GLY A 401 11.04 21.47 8.38
N MET A 402 10.50 20.26 8.50
CA MET A 402 9.83 19.77 9.72
C MET A 402 10.73 19.78 10.95
N ASN A 403 12.04 19.57 10.79
CA ASN A 403 13.01 19.65 11.86
C ASN A 403 13.36 21.11 12.27
N SER A 404 12.94 22.12 11.50
CA SER A 404 13.23 23.52 11.82
C SER A 404 12.48 23.97 13.07
N VAL A 405 13.13 24.77 13.92
CA VAL A 405 12.49 25.44 15.06
C VAL A 405 11.45 26.49 14.63
N GLY A 406 11.55 26.97 13.39
CA GLY A 406 10.61 27.93 12.81
C GLY A 406 9.31 27.30 12.28
N TYR A 407 9.22 25.96 12.19
CA TYR A 407 8.04 25.25 11.73
C TYR A 407 7.24 24.68 12.91
N ARG A 408 5.92 24.80 12.89
CA ARG A 408 5.03 24.34 13.97
C ARG A 408 4.31 23.04 13.66
N GLY A 409 3.96 22.83 12.39
CA GLY A 409 3.15 21.70 11.93
C GLY A 409 2.43 22.01 10.64
N LEU A 410 1.66 21.05 10.14
CA LEU A 410 0.96 21.13 8.87
C LEU A 410 -0.26 22.03 8.98
N TRP A 411 -0.42 22.90 7.99
CA TRP A 411 -1.60 23.74 7.77
C TRP A 411 -2.23 23.28 6.46
N ILE A 412 -3.29 22.50 6.52
CA ILE A 412 -3.83 21.75 5.38
C ILE A 412 -5.25 22.21 5.01
N SER A 413 -5.56 22.10 3.73
CA SER A 413 -6.81 22.50 3.08
C SER A 413 -7.85 21.37 3.08
N ASP A 414 -9.06 21.66 2.57
CA ASP A 414 -10.10 20.65 2.37
C ASP A 414 -9.73 19.60 1.30
N GLN A 415 -8.86 19.93 0.35
CA GLN A 415 -8.33 18.95 -0.62
C GLN A 415 -7.44 17.89 0.04
N GLU A 416 -6.93 18.19 1.24
CA GLU A 416 -6.02 17.37 2.03
C GLU A 416 -6.75 16.69 3.22
N VAL A 417 -8.08 16.63 3.22
CA VAL A 417 -8.88 16.06 4.33
C VAL A 417 -8.48 14.63 4.69
N ARG A 418 -7.98 13.85 3.73
CA ARG A 418 -7.45 12.50 3.96
C ARG A 418 -6.27 12.48 4.92
N ILE A 419 -5.43 13.51 4.90
CA ILE A 419 -4.32 13.68 5.85
C ILE A 419 -4.87 13.86 7.26
N ARG A 420 -5.90 14.71 7.45
CA ARG A 420 -6.54 14.86 8.76
C ARG A 420 -7.16 13.57 9.24
N HIS A 421 -7.87 12.86 8.37
CA HIS A 421 -8.46 11.57 8.68
C HIS A 421 -7.40 10.53 9.10
N PHE A 422 -6.28 10.45 8.36
CA PHE A 422 -5.17 9.59 8.67
C PHE A 422 -4.57 9.88 10.07
N HIS A 423 -4.28 11.16 10.36
CA HIS A 423 -3.73 11.55 11.66
C HIS A 423 -4.72 11.36 12.81
N LYS A 424 -6.02 11.58 12.57
CA LYS A 424 -7.06 11.25 13.55
C LYS A 424 -7.10 9.76 13.84
N THR A 425 -7.00 8.94 12.82
CA THR A 425 -6.98 7.48 13.00
C THR A 425 -5.76 7.03 13.80
N ILE A 426 -4.59 7.62 13.55
CA ILE A 426 -3.41 7.40 14.42
C ILE A 426 -3.74 7.76 15.87
N ASP A 427 -4.33 8.92 16.13
CA ASP A 427 -4.71 9.36 17.49
C ASP A 427 -5.68 8.38 18.18
N ASP A 428 -6.58 7.79 17.42
CA ASP A 428 -7.50 6.79 17.92
C ASP A 428 -6.76 5.55 18.46
N TYR A 429 -5.67 5.15 17.82
CA TYR A 429 -4.81 4.07 18.32
C TYR A 429 -3.95 4.51 19.51
N LEU A 430 -3.35 5.70 19.43
CA LEU A 430 -2.39 6.15 20.45
C LEU A 430 -3.05 6.55 21.78
N PHE A 431 -4.27 7.13 21.75
CA PHE A 431 -4.84 7.83 22.91
C PHE A 431 -6.17 7.28 23.40
N ARG A 432 -6.97 6.55 22.61
CA ARG A 432 -8.27 6.02 23.06
C ARG A 432 -8.19 4.84 24.02
N GLN A 433 -7.07 4.14 24.10
CA GLN A 433 -6.89 3.07 25.10
C GLN A 433 -6.88 3.58 26.55
N SER A 434 -6.75 4.88 26.77
CA SER A 434 -6.76 5.50 28.12
C SER A 434 -8.15 5.68 28.71
N ILE A 435 -9.24 5.42 27.95
CA ILE A 435 -10.63 5.64 28.40
C ILE A 435 -11.41 4.32 28.48
N LYS A 436 -10.80 3.23 28.94
CA LYS A 436 -11.56 2.22 29.65
C LYS A 436 -11.67 2.67 31.10
N ILE A 437 -12.63 3.58 31.35
CA ILE A 437 -13.08 3.90 32.68
C ILE A 437 -13.67 2.61 33.27
N THR A 438 -13.02 2.14 34.33
CA THR A 438 -13.46 1.12 35.27
C THR A 438 -14.90 1.29 35.71
#